data_eb34edaaa50126ee736fb9ff9cfc8afa
#
_entry.id   eb34edaaa50126ee736fb9ff9cfc8afa
#
_cell.length_a   1.000
_cell.length_b   1.000
_cell.length_c   1.000
_cell.angle_alpha   90.00
_cell.angle_beta   90.00
_cell.angle_gamma   90.00
#
_symmetry.space_group_name_H-M   'P 1'
#
loop_
_entity.id
_entity.type
_entity.pdbx_description
1 polymer ?
#
loop_
_entity_poly.entity_id
_entity_poly.type
_entity_poly.pdbx_seq_one_letter_code
_entity_poly.pdbx_strand_id
1 'polypeptide(L)'
;MHVDGGVGGQFFVAPAAMMAATADYRLPATALYVVINSGLQPDFQIVTRSTPSILTGTVGAAVKVDTRLMIDRAYLAAKRSGVAFNIASIPPSFNAPSRGPFDPDYMSALFQLGEAQGKSATPFANEPPAYPGRPTGQQPTDTAKTGAN
;
A
#
# COMPACT_ATOMS: atom_id res chain seq x y z
N MET A 1 -8.86 18.96 21.70
CA MET A 1 -9.28 17.78 20.94
C MET A 1 -8.06 17.29 20.19
N HIS A 2 -7.60 16.08 20.43
CA HIS A 2 -6.45 15.49 19.73
C HIS A 2 -6.97 14.55 18.68
N VAL A 3 -6.40 14.61 17.48
CA VAL A 3 -6.74 13.73 16.35
C VAL A 3 -5.48 12.91 16.02
N ASP A 4 -5.65 11.64 15.71
CA ASP A 4 -4.57 10.75 15.28
C ASP A 4 -3.86 11.33 14.04
N GLY A 5 -2.54 11.29 14.03
CA GLY A 5 -1.72 11.75 12.89
C GLY A 5 -2.08 11.08 11.57
N GLY A 6 -2.59 9.84 11.60
CA GLY A 6 -3.07 9.11 10.44
C GLY A 6 -4.25 9.77 9.70
N VAL A 7 -4.97 10.69 10.35
CA VAL A 7 -6.02 11.48 9.70
C VAL A 7 -5.44 12.59 8.80
N GLY A 8 -4.23 13.07 9.12
CA GLY A 8 -3.53 14.10 8.34
C GLY A 8 -2.63 13.55 7.22
N GLY A 9 -2.30 12.28 7.28
CA GLY A 9 -1.47 11.56 6.29
C GLY A 9 -0.97 10.24 6.88
N GLN A 10 -1.09 9.17 6.10
CA GLN A 10 -0.78 7.82 6.57
C GLN A 10 0.72 7.60 6.83
N PHE A 11 1.57 8.23 6.06
CA PHE A 11 3.02 8.27 6.25
C PHE A 11 3.62 9.47 5.51
N PHE A 12 4.82 9.88 5.93
CA PHE A 12 5.53 11.01 5.36
C PHE A 12 6.92 10.56 4.88
N VAL A 13 7.17 10.69 3.59
CA VAL A 13 8.49 10.42 2.98
C VAL A 13 9.21 11.73 2.68
N ALA A 14 8.49 12.66 2.05
CA ALA A 14 8.96 13.99 1.72
C ALA A 14 7.75 14.91 1.50
N PRO A 15 7.92 16.26 1.54
CA PRO A 15 6.86 17.19 1.20
C PRO A 15 6.22 16.86 -0.16
N ALA A 16 4.90 16.99 -0.25
CA ALA A 16 4.14 16.64 -1.46
C ALA A 16 4.68 17.35 -2.73
N ALA A 17 5.13 18.59 -2.59
CA ALA A 17 5.75 19.35 -3.67
C ALA A 17 7.03 18.69 -4.20
N MET A 18 7.81 18.04 -3.34
CA MET A 18 9.02 17.32 -3.72
C MET A 18 8.74 15.96 -4.34
N MET A 19 7.61 15.35 -3.99
CA MET A 19 7.16 14.07 -4.57
C MET A 19 6.36 14.24 -5.85
N ALA A 20 6.04 15.47 -6.26
CA ALA A 20 5.31 15.74 -7.49
C ALA A 20 6.07 15.21 -8.73
N ALA A 21 5.34 14.76 -9.75
CA ALA A 21 5.93 14.17 -10.94
C ALA A 21 6.88 15.12 -11.71
N THR A 22 6.63 16.42 -11.59
CA THR A 22 7.41 17.50 -12.22
C THR A 22 8.53 18.06 -11.35
N ALA A 23 8.70 17.54 -10.11
CA ALA A 23 9.72 18.06 -9.21
C ALA A 23 11.12 17.62 -9.64
N ASP A 24 12.03 18.55 -9.69
CA ASP A 24 13.47 18.31 -9.99
C ASP A 24 14.24 17.80 -8.75
N TYR A 25 13.51 17.50 -7.69
CA TYR A 25 14.03 17.03 -6.43
C TYR A 25 14.33 15.52 -6.48
N ARG A 26 15.51 15.14 -6.00
CA ARG A 26 15.89 13.74 -5.82
C ARG A 26 15.92 13.39 -4.33
N LEU A 27 15.42 12.21 -4.01
CA LEU A 27 15.46 11.71 -2.64
C LEU A 27 16.92 11.46 -2.23
N PRO A 28 17.38 12.00 -1.09
CA PRO A 28 18.77 11.81 -0.62
C PRO A 28 18.90 10.46 0.13
N ALA A 29 18.58 9.36 -0.56
CA ALA A 29 18.60 8.02 0.01
C ALA A 29 19.03 7.01 -1.07
N THR A 30 19.57 5.87 -0.65
CA THR A 30 19.87 4.74 -1.53
C THR A 30 18.75 3.70 -1.57
N ALA A 31 18.00 3.59 -0.49
CA ALA A 31 16.85 2.69 -0.38
C ALA A 31 15.73 3.32 0.46
N LEU A 32 14.50 3.02 0.09
CA LEU A 32 13.27 3.39 0.80
C LEU A 32 12.57 2.10 1.22
N TYR A 33 12.31 1.95 2.51
CA TYR A 33 11.54 0.84 3.07
C TYR A 33 10.21 1.36 3.60
N VAL A 34 9.12 0.81 3.10
CA VAL A 34 7.75 1.16 3.49
C VAL A 34 7.09 -0.07 4.11
N VAL A 35 6.61 0.05 5.34
CA VAL A 35 5.87 -1.00 6.02
C VAL A 35 4.46 -0.49 6.29
N ILE A 36 3.47 -1.15 5.69
CA ILE A 36 2.06 -0.81 5.83
C ILE A 36 1.36 -1.86 6.69
N ASN A 37 1.01 -1.48 7.90
CA ASN A 37 0.28 -2.35 8.84
C ASN A 37 -1.23 -2.33 8.57
N SER A 38 -1.61 -2.49 7.30
CA SER A 38 -3.01 -2.64 6.89
C SER A 38 -3.12 -3.38 5.56
N GLY A 39 -4.29 -3.97 5.32
CA GLY A 39 -4.63 -4.50 4.00
C GLY A 39 -4.91 -3.35 3.03
N LEU A 40 -4.33 -3.41 1.83
CA LEU A 40 -4.52 -2.40 0.79
C LEU A 40 -5.71 -2.70 -0.14
N GLN A 41 -6.36 -3.87 0.01
CA GLN A 41 -7.53 -4.23 -0.77
C GLN A 41 -8.79 -3.51 -0.27
N PRO A 42 -9.77 -3.23 -1.14
CA PRO A 42 -11.08 -2.77 -0.71
C PRO A 42 -11.72 -3.85 0.15
N ASP A 43 -12.15 -3.51 1.36
CA ASP A 43 -12.98 -4.41 2.16
C ASP A 43 -14.42 -4.20 1.71
N PHE A 44 -15.01 -5.23 1.11
CA PHE A 44 -16.45 -5.29 0.96
C PHE A 44 -17.07 -5.67 2.31
N GLN A 45 -17.24 -4.67 3.18
CA GLN A 45 -18.02 -4.86 4.39
C GLN A 45 -19.48 -4.60 4.08
N ILE A 46 -20.35 -5.59 4.36
CA ILE A 46 -21.78 -5.36 4.39
C ILE A 46 -22.05 -4.46 5.59
N VAL A 47 -22.15 -3.17 5.34
CA VAL A 47 -22.41 -2.17 6.38
C VAL A 47 -23.88 -2.33 6.82
N THR A 48 -24.09 -2.64 8.11
CA THR A 48 -25.42 -2.60 8.70
C THR A 48 -26.00 -1.20 8.48
N ARG A 49 -27.31 -1.11 8.16
CA ARG A 49 -28.00 0.17 7.89
C ARG A 49 -28.11 1.04 9.14
N SER A 50 -26.99 1.45 9.71
CA SER A 50 -26.91 2.42 10.79
C SER A 50 -25.95 3.56 10.39
N THR A 51 -26.32 4.78 10.70
CA THR A 51 -25.52 5.97 10.37
C THR A 51 -24.07 5.89 10.85
N PRO A 52 -23.78 5.42 12.08
CA PRO A 52 -22.40 5.25 12.54
C PRO A 52 -21.58 4.26 11.71
N SER A 53 -22.18 3.12 11.32
CA SER A 53 -21.52 2.08 10.54
C SER A 53 -21.19 2.55 9.12
N ILE A 54 -22.09 3.31 8.50
CA ILE A 54 -21.88 3.90 7.17
C ILE A 54 -20.73 4.91 7.23
N LEU A 55 -20.72 5.77 8.23
CA LEU A 55 -19.67 6.78 8.40
C LEU A 55 -18.30 6.13 8.61
N THR A 56 -18.20 5.13 9.49
CA THR A 56 -16.94 4.41 9.76
C THR A 56 -16.44 3.69 8.51
N GLY A 57 -17.33 3.04 7.74
CA GLY A 57 -16.96 2.38 6.48
C GLY A 57 -16.45 3.37 5.43
N THR A 58 -17.10 4.53 5.30
CA THR A 58 -16.69 5.58 4.35
C THR A 58 -15.33 6.16 4.69
N VAL A 59 -15.07 6.46 5.95
CA VAL A 59 -13.77 6.97 6.41
C VAL A 59 -12.67 5.92 6.19
N GLY A 60 -12.92 4.66 6.52
CA GLY A 60 -11.96 3.58 6.30
C GLY A 60 -11.61 3.39 4.83
N ALA A 61 -12.58 3.50 3.92
CA ALA A 61 -12.35 3.42 2.49
C ALA A 61 -11.51 4.60 1.97
N ALA A 62 -11.81 5.82 2.42
CA ALA A 62 -11.06 7.02 2.06
C ALA A 62 -9.60 6.94 2.50
N VAL A 63 -9.34 6.46 3.73
CA VAL A 63 -7.99 6.24 4.27
C VAL A 63 -7.20 5.25 3.40
N LYS A 64 -7.82 4.16 2.96
CA LYS A 64 -7.16 3.18 2.09
C LYS A 64 -6.81 3.75 0.71
N VAL A 65 -7.69 4.56 0.13
CA VAL A 65 -7.42 5.24 -1.15
C VAL A 65 -6.24 6.20 -1.01
N ASP A 66 -6.23 7.02 0.03
CA ASP A 66 -5.14 7.96 0.28
C ASP A 66 -3.81 7.25 0.50
N THR A 67 -3.80 6.17 1.29
CA THR A 67 -2.61 5.33 1.51
C THR A 67 -2.04 4.80 0.19
N ARG A 68 -2.89 4.30 -0.72
CA ARG A 68 -2.46 3.82 -2.04
C ARG A 68 -1.84 4.92 -2.88
N LEU A 69 -2.48 6.08 -2.93
CA LEU A 69 -1.94 7.24 -3.66
C LEU A 69 -0.58 7.67 -3.10
N MET A 70 -0.42 7.66 -1.79
CA MET A 70 0.87 7.97 -1.15
C MET A 70 1.95 6.94 -1.49
N ILE A 71 1.62 5.64 -1.49
CA ILE A 71 2.54 4.57 -1.88
C ILE A 71 2.98 4.77 -3.34
N ASP A 72 2.06 5.02 -4.25
CA ASP A 72 2.38 5.22 -5.66
C ASP A 72 3.27 6.46 -5.88
N ARG A 73 2.98 7.56 -5.19
CA ARG A 73 3.83 8.76 -5.23
C ARG A 73 5.23 8.49 -4.70
N ALA A 74 5.35 7.78 -3.59
CA ALA A 74 6.64 7.40 -3.01
C ALA A 74 7.43 6.48 -3.95
N TYR A 75 6.77 5.51 -4.57
CA TYR A 75 7.37 4.62 -5.55
C TYR A 75 7.89 5.38 -6.77
N LEU A 76 7.08 6.26 -7.35
CA LEU A 76 7.50 7.08 -8.50
C LEU A 76 8.64 8.04 -8.15
N ALA A 77 8.62 8.63 -6.97
CA ALA A 77 9.70 9.48 -6.48
C ALA A 77 11.00 8.70 -6.28
N ALA A 78 10.93 7.51 -5.69
CA ALA A 78 12.06 6.60 -5.53
C ALA A 78 12.65 6.21 -6.90
N LYS A 79 11.80 5.80 -7.84
CA LYS A 79 12.21 5.42 -9.19
C LYS A 79 12.91 6.56 -9.93
N ARG A 80 12.36 7.80 -9.87
CA ARG A 80 13.01 8.99 -10.47
C ARG A 80 14.35 9.30 -9.83
N SER A 81 14.50 9.04 -8.54
CA SER A 81 15.72 9.33 -7.78
C SER A 81 16.77 8.24 -7.88
N GLY A 82 16.48 7.09 -8.51
CA GLY A 82 17.35 5.93 -8.53
C GLY A 82 17.46 5.24 -7.16
N VAL A 83 16.46 5.41 -6.30
CA VAL A 83 16.37 4.85 -4.95
C VAL A 83 15.68 3.49 -5.01
N ALA A 84 16.26 2.47 -4.38
CA ALA A 84 15.64 1.16 -4.28
C ALA A 84 14.36 1.26 -3.44
N PHE A 85 13.23 0.81 -4.01
CA PHE A 85 11.94 0.80 -3.32
C PHE A 85 11.64 -0.58 -2.77
N ASN A 86 11.25 -0.65 -1.50
CA ASN A 86 10.94 -1.89 -0.79
C ASN A 86 9.66 -1.68 0.03
N ILE A 87 8.66 -2.54 -0.18
CA ILE A 87 7.39 -2.44 0.53
C ILE A 87 6.96 -3.78 1.12
N ALA A 88 6.50 -3.74 2.35
CA ALA A 88 5.79 -4.84 3.01
C ALA A 88 4.40 -4.37 3.43
N SER A 89 3.39 -5.19 3.18
CA SER A 89 2.01 -4.93 3.58
C SER A 89 1.30 -6.24 3.90
N ILE A 90 0.14 -6.17 4.55
CA ILE A 90 -0.70 -7.35 4.77
C ILE A 90 -1.20 -7.84 3.40
N PRO A 91 -0.89 -9.09 3.00
CA PRO A 91 -1.26 -9.60 1.70
C PRO A 91 -2.78 -9.86 1.60
N PRO A 92 -3.35 -9.81 0.39
CA PRO A 92 -4.78 -10.07 0.18
C PRO A 92 -5.23 -11.49 0.60
N SER A 93 -4.29 -12.42 0.67
CA SER A 93 -4.54 -13.80 1.11
C SER A 93 -4.73 -13.93 2.62
N PHE A 94 -4.39 -12.91 3.40
CA PHE A 94 -4.63 -12.92 4.84
C PHE A 94 -6.10 -12.65 5.13
N ASN A 95 -6.80 -13.66 5.62
CA ASN A 95 -8.24 -13.63 5.86
C ASN A 95 -8.59 -14.19 7.25
N ALA A 96 -7.85 -13.79 8.27
CA ALA A 96 -8.20 -14.15 9.65
C ALA A 96 -9.46 -13.38 10.07
N PRO A 97 -10.45 -14.06 10.69
CA PRO A 97 -11.64 -13.39 11.21
C PRO A 97 -11.28 -12.50 12.39
N SER A 98 -11.89 -11.34 12.49
CA SER A 98 -11.78 -10.45 13.63
C SER A 98 -13.15 -10.19 14.23
N ARG A 99 -13.27 -10.37 15.54
CA ARG A 99 -14.49 -10.09 16.32
C ARG A 99 -14.61 -8.63 16.74
N GLY A 100 -13.57 -7.84 16.50
CA GLY A 100 -13.55 -6.42 16.86
C GLY A 100 -12.14 -5.87 17.02
N PRO A 101 -12.00 -4.61 17.45
CA PRO A 101 -10.70 -4.01 17.74
C PRO A 101 -9.92 -4.80 18.77
N PHE A 102 -8.61 -5.01 18.52
CA PHE A 102 -7.69 -5.70 19.43
C PHE A 102 -8.07 -7.16 19.72
N ASP A 103 -8.75 -7.86 18.80
CA ASP A 103 -9.03 -9.29 18.94
C ASP A 103 -7.71 -10.08 19.06
N PRO A 104 -7.48 -10.81 20.20
CA PRO A 104 -6.20 -11.49 20.45
C PRO A 104 -5.87 -12.56 19.42
N ASP A 105 -6.88 -13.29 18.91
CA ASP A 105 -6.69 -14.35 17.93
C ASP A 105 -6.27 -13.77 16.58
N TYR A 106 -6.94 -12.68 16.16
CA TYR A 106 -6.57 -11.93 14.96
C TYR A 106 -5.16 -11.34 15.07
N MET A 107 -4.83 -10.70 16.19
CA MET A 107 -3.52 -10.10 16.44
C MET A 107 -2.40 -11.16 16.44
N SER A 108 -2.66 -12.33 17.03
CA SER A 108 -1.72 -13.45 17.02
C SER A 108 -1.48 -13.98 15.59
N ALA A 109 -2.55 -14.18 14.81
CA ALA A 109 -2.44 -14.62 13.44
C ALA A 109 -1.67 -13.60 12.57
N LEU A 110 -1.92 -12.30 12.77
CA LEU A 110 -1.23 -11.23 12.06
C LEU A 110 0.25 -11.17 12.43
N PHE A 111 0.57 -11.36 13.71
CA PHE A 111 1.97 -11.43 14.17
C PHE A 111 2.71 -12.60 13.53
N GLN A 112 2.12 -13.79 13.52
CA GLN A 112 2.70 -14.98 12.88
C GLN A 112 2.92 -14.78 11.38
N LEU A 113 1.99 -14.12 10.70
CA LEU A 113 2.16 -13.75 9.29
C LEU A 113 3.37 -12.83 9.11
N GLY A 114 3.48 -11.78 9.91
CA GLY A 114 4.59 -10.82 9.85
C GLY A 114 5.94 -11.49 10.15
N GLU A 115 5.98 -12.39 11.13
CA GLU A 115 7.17 -13.17 11.46
C GLU A 115 7.59 -14.08 10.30
N ALA A 116 6.65 -14.80 9.72
CA ALA A 116 6.90 -15.66 8.56
C ALA A 116 7.40 -14.87 7.35
N GLN A 117 6.76 -13.72 7.07
CA GLN A 117 7.17 -12.82 5.99
C GLN A 117 8.59 -12.27 6.24
N GLY A 118 8.88 -11.82 7.46
CA GLY A 118 10.19 -11.28 7.83
C GLY A 118 11.32 -12.32 7.75
N LYS A 119 11.03 -13.60 8.00
CA LYS A 119 11.98 -14.72 7.87
C LYS A 119 12.12 -15.24 6.43
N SER A 120 11.29 -14.80 5.51
CA SER A 120 11.37 -15.24 4.11
C SER A 120 12.59 -14.65 3.39
N ALA A 121 13.01 -15.27 2.28
CA ALA A 121 14.09 -14.77 1.46
C ALA A 121 13.78 -13.42 0.79
N THR A 122 12.49 -13.09 0.64
CA THR A 122 12.01 -11.86 -0.01
C THR A 122 10.94 -11.18 0.85
N PRO A 123 11.31 -10.60 2.01
CA PRO A 123 10.36 -10.01 2.93
C PRO A 123 9.69 -8.73 2.40
N PHE A 124 10.29 -8.10 1.39
CA PHE A 124 9.80 -6.90 0.74
C PHE A 124 9.59 -7.12 -0.74
N ALA A 125 8.52 -6.53 -1.28
CA ALA A 125 8.32 -6.38 -2.71
C ALA A 125 9.00 -5.10 -3.21
N ASN A 126 9.48 -5.11 -4.46
CA ASN A 126 10.15 -3.94 -5.08
C ASN A 126 9.17 -2.99 -5.76
N GLU A 127 7.91 -3.35 -5.81
CA GLU A 127 6.81 -2.58 -6.41
C GLU A 127 5.59 -2.57 -5.50
N PRO A 128 4.76 -1.53 -5.56
CA PRO A 128 3.50 -1.52 -4.85
C PRO A 128 2.60 -2.70 -5.27
N PRO A 129 1.85 -3.30 -4.33
CA PRO A 129 0.97 -4.41 -4.65
C PRO A 129 -0.12 -3.98 -5.65
N ALA A 130 -0.57 -4.92 -6.49
CA ALA A 130 -1.67 -4.68 -7.40
C ALA A 130 -2.97 -4.43 -6.62
N TYR A 131 -3.73 -3.41 -7.00
CA TYR A 131 -5.08 -3.11 -6.49
C TYR A 131 -5.95 -2.53 -7.61
N PRO A 132 -7.28 -2.64 -7.52
CA PRO A 132 -8.20 -2.11 -8.53
C PRO A 132 -7.96 -0.62 -8.77
N GLY A 133 -7.85 -0.21 -10.04
CA GLY A 133 -7.64 1.18 -10.46
C GLY A 133 -6.17 1.61 -10.57
N ARG A 134 -5.20 0.76 -10.21
CA ARG A 134 -3.80 1.05 -10.53
C ARG A 134 -3.55 0.77 -12.03
N PRO A 135 -3.02 1.74 -12.81
CA PRO A 135 -2.59 1.46 -14.18
C PRO A 135 -1.49 0.39 -14.14
N THR A 136 -1.79 -0.79 -14.63
CA THR A 136 -0.75 -1.76 -14.96
C THR A 136 0.06 -1.14 -16.09
N GLY A 137 1.33 -0.83 -15.82
CA GLY A 137 2.25 -0.43 -16.88
C GLY A 137 2.14 -1.46 -18.00
N GLN A 138 1.87 -0.98 -19.23
CA GLN A 138 1.88 -1.82 -20.40
C GLN A 138 3.21 -2.57 -20.43
N GLN A 139 3.16 -3.88 -20.21
CA GLN A 139 4.24 -4.74 -20.66
C GLN A 139 4.38 -4.49 -22.16
N PRO A 140 5.59 -4.23 -22.68
CA PRO A 140 5.80 -4.22 -24.12
C PRO A 140 5.34 -5.58 -24.64
N THR A 141 4.29 -5.60 -25.41
CA THR A 141 3.91 -6.76 -26.20
C THR A 141 5.05 -6.98 -27.18
N ASP A 142 5.86 -7.97 -26.88
CA ASP A 142 6.85 -8.50 -27.80
C ASP A 142 6.09 -9.17 -28.96
N THR A 143 5.71 -8.34 -29.91
CA THR A 143 5.22 -8.79 -31.21
C THR A 143 6.44 -9.32 -31.96
N ALA A 144 6.80 -10.58 -31.64
CA ALA A 144 7.73 -11.35 -32.42
C ALA A 144 7.30 -11.32 -33.88
N LYS A 145 8.18 -10.74 -34.70
CA LYS A 145 8.22 -10.93 -36.14
C LYS A 145 8.11 -12.41 -36.48
N THR A 146 6.98 -12.83 -36.97
CA THR A 146 6.93 -14.01 -37.83
C THR A 146 7.01 -13.50 -39.23
N GLY A 147 8.20 -13.47 -39.78
CA GLY A 147 8.43 -13.25 -41.18
C GLY A 147 7.86 -14.40 -41.98
N ALA A 148 7.03 -14.09 -42.93
CA ALA A 148 6.63 -14.98 -43.97
C ALA A 148 7.63 -14.86 -45.13
N ASN A 149 7.96 -15.99 -45.58
CA ASN A 149 8.62 -16.26 -46.86
C ASN A 149 7.65 -15.96 -48.02
#